data_79d7fa58a075a47f96581e10d43fe788
#
_entry.id   79d7fa58a075a47f96581e10d43fe788
#
_cell.length_a   1.000
_cell.length_b   1.000
_cell.length_c   1.000
_cell.angle_alpha   90.00
_cell.angle_beta   90.00
_cell.angle_gamma   90.00
#
_symmetry.space_group_name_H-M   'P 1'
#
loop_
_entity.id
_entity.type
_entity.pdbx_description
1 polymer ?
#
loop_
_entity_poly.entity_id
_entity_poly.type
_entity_poly.pdbx_seq_one_letter_code
_entity_poly.pdbx_strand_id
1 'polypeptide(L)'
;TVKGVQTSKGSFYGEKVVIAAGSWAKRFISSEHVGQVFPVKGECIALQSHKPLLSKTIFLDEGFYLVPKTGGRIVIGATKLQHDFTKTVSAQGIQFLLNKASALLPAIKEATFEKAWAGLRPQTNDGWPYLGEHPEIANLHMAFGHYRNGILLSAATGKIMADALLGKKPNHSFFTSFQLTRVMEGVH
;
A
#
# COMPACT_ATOMS: atom_id res chain seq x y z
N THR A 1 -6.27 -14.40 23.47
CA THR A 1 -6.16 -12.98 23.89
C THR A 1 -4.74 -12.51 23.74
N VAL A 2 -4.54 -11.41 23.02
CA VAL A 2 -3.25 -10.71 22.89
C VAL A 2 -3.08 -9.75 24.07
N LYS A 3 -1.85 -9.66 24.61
CA LYS A 3 -1.50 -8.76 25.75
C LYS A 3 -0.37 -7.79 25.42
N GLY A 4 0.22 -7.90 24.23
CA GLY A 4 1.36 -7.06 23.83
C GLY A 4 2.11 -7.59 22.64
N VAL A 5 3.27 -7.03 22.39
CA VAL A 5 4.19 -7.40 21.31
C VAL A 5 5.59 -7.62 21.85
N GLN A 6 6.29 -8.61 21.29
CA GLN A 6 7.70 -8.85 21.56
C GLN A 6 8.54 -8.32 20.41
N THR A 7 9.58 -7.58 20.74
CA THR A 7 10.50 -6.95 19.78
C THR A 7 11.96 -7.24 20.17
N SER A 8 12.88 -6.88 19.30
CA SER A 8 14.32 -6.92 19.61
C SER A 8 14.74 -6.00 20.77
N LYS A 9 13.88 -5.04 21.15
CA LYS A 9 14.10 -4.09 22.26
C LYS A 9 13.35 -4.47 23.54
N GLY A 10 12.69 -5.64 23.59
CA GLY A 10 11.91 -6.12 24.71
C GLY A 10 10.43 -6.28 24.42
N SER A 11 9.68 -6.64 25.45
CA SER A 11 8.24 -6.83 25.39
C SER A 11 7.51 -5.55 25.74
N PHE A 12 6.47 -5.21 24.97
CA PHE A 12 5.60 -4.07 25.22
C PHE A 12 4.18 -4.60 25.45
N TYR A 13 3.58 -4.25 26.56
CA TYR A 13 2.24 -4.69 26.95
C TYR A 13 1.22 -3.58 26.70
N GLY A 14 -0.01 -3.98 26.38
CA GLY A 14 -1.12 -3.07 26.15
C GLY A 14 -2.44 -3.82 26.20
N GLU A 15 -3.53 -3.10 26.45
CA GLU A 15 -4.88 -3.67 26.47
C GLU A 15 -5.31 -4.15 25.09
N LYS A 16 -4.84 -3.48 24.03
CA LYS A 16 -5.15 -3.81 22.64
C LYS A 16 -3.91 -3.69 21.77
N VAL A 17 -3.83 -4.53 20.75
CA VAL A 17 -2.74 -4.53 19.77
C VAL A 17 -3.33 -4.31 18.39
N VAL A 18 -2.75 -3.41 17.61
CA VAL A 18 -3.14 -3.16 16.22
C VAL A 18 -2.02 -3.59 15.28
N ILE A 19 -2.32 -4.48 14.34
CA ILE A 19 -1.42 -4.84 13.27
C ILE A 19 -1.65 -3.90 12.10
N ALA A 20 -0.71 -2.97 11.89
CA ALA A 20 -0.68 -2.04 10.77
C ALA A 20 0.56 -2.28 9.88
N ALA A 21 0.93 -3.56 9.69
CA ALA A 21 2.21 -3.97 9.11
C ALA A 21 2.20 -4.06 7.56
N GLY A 22 1.14 -3.55 6.90
CA GLY A 22 1.06 -3.51 5.44
C GLY A 22 1.29 -4.88 4.79
N SER A 23 2.22 -4.97 3.85
CA SER A 23 2.54 -6.22 3.14
C SER A 23 3.13 -7.32 4.03
N TRP A 24 3.60 -6.98 5.23
CA TRP A 24 4.18 -7.92 6.18
C TRP A 24 3.17 -8.43 7.24
N ALA A 25 1.90 -8.06 7.14
CA ALA A 25 0.89 -8.42 8.14
C ALA A 25 0.79 -9.94 8.36
N LYS A 26 0.99 -10.76 7.33
CA LYS A 26 1.03 -12.23 7.43
C LYS A 26 2.07 -12.79 8.40
N ARG A 27 3.08 -12.02 8.77
CA ARG A 27 4.10 -12.47 9.74
C ARG A 27 3.58 -12.52 11.18
N PHE A 28 2.46 -11.87 11.43
CA PHE A 28 1.90 -11.67 12.76
C PHE A 28 0.55 -12.38 12.97
N ILE A 29 -0.03 -12.92 11.91
CA ILE A 29 -1.34 -13.56 11.94
C ILE A 29 -1.26 -14.84 11.13
N SER A 30 -1.76 -15.97 11.67
CA SER A 30 -1.80 -17.24 10.93
C SER A 30 -2.69 -17.12 9.69
N SER A 31 -2.28 -17.80 8.61
CA SER A 31 -2.89 -17.65 7.29
C SER A 31 -4.29 -18.24 7.16
N GLU A 32 -4.76 -19.00 8.13
CA GLU A 32 -6.08 -19.65 8.10
C GLU A 32 -7.23 -18.67 8.28
N HIS A 33 -6.96 -17.53 8.93
CA HIS A 33 -7.99 -16.55 9.30
C HIS A 33 -7.81 -15.20 8.63
N VAL A 34 -6.72 -14.97 7.92
CA VAL A 34 -6.47 -13.72 7.20
C VAL A 34 -6.52 -14.00 5.72
N GLY A 35 -7.49 -13.43 5.05
CA GLY A 35 -7.47 -13.38 3.59
C GLY A 35 -6.10 -12.92 3.10
N GLN A 36 -5.65 -13.44 1.98
CA GLN A 36 -4.28 -13.27 1.55
C GLN A 36 -3.95 -11.79 1.33
N VAL A 37 -3.01 -11.25 2.11
CA VAL A 37 -2.33 -10.00 1.80
C VAL A 37 -0.95 -10.31 1.22
N PHE A 38 -0.63 -9.67 0.12
CA PHE A 38 0.65 -9.86 -0.57
C PHE A 38 1.20 -8.52 -1.08
N PRO A 39 2.53 -8.41 -1.25
CA PRO A 39 3.12 -7.22 -1.82
C PRO A 39 2.86 -7.14 -3.32
N VAL A 40 2.54 -5.95 -3.78
CA VAL A 40 2.66 -5.57 -5.18
C VAL A 40 3.75 -4.51 -5.26
N LYS A 41 4.95 -4.93 -5.64
CA LYS A 41 6.09 -4.04 -5.79
C LYS A 41 5.87 -3.11 -6.97
N GLY A 42 6.11 -1.82 -6.76
CA GLY A 42 6.12 -0.80 -7.79
C GLY A 42 7.46 -0.11 -7.84
N GLU A 43 8.14 -0.22 -8.98
CA GLU A 43 9.36 0.51 -9.25
C GLU A 43 9.02 1.85 -9.89
N CYS A 44 9.73 2.89 -9.49
CA CYS A 44 9.57 4.25 -9.97
C CYS A 44 10.93 4.86 -10.27
N ILE A 45 10.94 5.83 -11.17
CA ILE A 45 12.12 6.65 -11.47
C ILE A 45 11.77 8.13 -11.35
N ALA A 46 12.78 8.94 -11.06
CA ALA A 46 12.71 10.39 -11.17
C ALA A 46 13.71 10.88 -12.20
N LEU A 47 13.26 11.78 -13.04
CA LEU A 47 14.08 12.49 -14.01
C LEU A 47 14.03 13.98 -13.72
N GLN A 48 15.09 14.69 -14.07
CA GLN A 48 15.23 16.15 -13.96
C GLN A 48 15.36 16.76 -15.36
N SER A 49 14.48 17.70 -15.68
CA SER A 49 14.57 18.54 -16.86
C SER A 49 14.86 20.00 -16.49
N HIS A 50 15.51 20.74 -17.40
CA HIS A 50 15.77 22.16 -17.22
C HIS A 50 14.51 23.03 -17.20
N LYS A 51 13.42 22.53 -17.78
CA LYS A 51 12.09 23.17 -17.78
C LYS A 51 11.00 22.14 -17.48
N PRO A 52 9.85 22.57 -16.95
CA PRO A 52 8.72 21.66 -16.77
C PRO A 52 8.27 21.07 -18.11
N LEU A 53 8.24 19.73 -18.20
CA LEU A 53 7.77 19.00 -19.37
C LEU A 53 6.27 18.78 -19.36
N LEU A 54 5.65 18.82 -18.18
CA LEU A 54 4.22 18.62 -17.96
C LEU A 54 3.74 19.60 -16.89
N SER A 55 2.50 20.06 -17.02
CA SER A 55 1.80 20.87 -16.01
C SER A 55 0.81 20.06 -15.16
N LYS A 56 0.38 18.90 -15.64
CA LYS A 56 -0.61 18.04 -14.99
C LYS A 56 -0.11 16.60 -14.93
N THR A 57 -0.60 15.86 -13.94
CA THR A 57 -0.36 14.41 -13.84
C THR A 57 -1.09 13.68 -14.96
N ILE A 58 -0.40 12.74 -15.59
CA ILE A 58 -0.97 11.80 -16.57
C ILE A 58 -1.08 10.45 -15.87
N PHE A 59 -2.29 9.88 -15.89
CA PHE A 59 -2.54 8.49 -15.51
C PHE A 59 -2.99 7.72 -16.74
N LEU A 60 -2.41 6.54 -16.92
CA LEU A 60 -2.86 5.57 -17.91
C LEU A 60 -3.49 4.36 -17.22
N ASP A 61 -4.19 3.58 -18.02
CA ASP A 61 -4.65 2.26 -17.64
C ASP A 61 -3.50 1.42 -17.09
N GLU A 62 -3.80 0.39 -16.32
CA GLU A 62 -2.83 -0.47 -15.62
C GLU A 62 -1.99 0.25 -14.54
N GLY A 63 -2.23 1.54 -14.27
CA GLY A 63 -1.61 2.30 -13.19
C GLY A 63 -0.22 2.83 -13.49
N PHE A 64 0.12 3.03 -14.75
CA PHE A 64 1.27 3.84 -15.16
C PHE A 64 0.96 5.33 -15.03
N TYR A 65 1.94 6.13 -14.63
CA TYR A 65 1.75 7.57 -14.44
C TYR A 65 3.02 8.38 -14.69
N LEU A 66 2.80 9.65 -15.09
CA LEU A 66 3.80 10.71 -15.14
C LEU A 66 3.34 11.83 -14.19
N VAL A 67 4.12 12.14 -13.18
CA VAL A 67 3.77 13.15 -12.16
C VAL A 67 4.80 14.28 -12.19
N PRO A 68 4.43 15.48 -12.68
CA PRO A 68 5.30 16.63 -12.59
C PRO A 68 5.49 17.06 -11.15
N LYS A 69 6.70 17.50 -10.83
CA LYS A 69 7.09 18.08 -9.56
C LYS A 69 7.71 19.46 -9.79
N THR A 70 7.84 20.22 -8.71
CA THR A 70 8.47 21.54 -8.75
C THR A 70 9.89 21.46 -9.32
N GLY A 71 10.31 22.50 -10.04
CA GLY A 71 11.67 22.62 -10.55
C GLY A 71 12.00 21.74 -11.76
N GLY A 72 11.00 21.30 -12.55
CA GLY A 72 11.22 20.51 -13.76
C GLY A 72 11.45 19.00 -13.50
N ARG A 73 11.33 18.55 -12.25
CA ARG A 73 11.37 17.13 -11.91
C ARG A 73 10.11 16.43 -12.39
N ILE A 74 10.24 15.21 -12.87
CA ILE A 74 9.14 14.32 -13.23
C ILE A 74 9.33 12.95 -12.59
N VAL A 75 8.29 12.44 -11.94
CA VAL A 75 8.26 11.07 -11.40
C VAL A 75 7.47 10.18 -12.35
N ILE A 76 8.07 9.07 -12.72
CA ILE A 76 7.52 8.07 -13.64
C ILE A 76 7.32 6.77 -12.85
N GLY A 77 6.16 6.21 -12.93
CA GLY A 77 5.79 4.97 -12.23
C GLY A 77 4.55 4.34 -12.86
N ALA A 78 4.21 3.16 -12.45
CA ALA A 78 5.03 2.23 -11.73
C ALA A 78 4.90 0.85 -12.33
N THR A 79 5.90 0.03 -12.13
CA THR A 79 5.78 -1.40 -12.42
C THR A 79 4.78 -2.06 -11.46
N LYS A 80 4.34 -3.28 -11.79
CA LYS A 80 3.48 -4.13 -10.95
C LYS A 80 4.07 -5.53 -10.90
N LEU A 81 4.80 -5.83 -9.83
CA LEU A 81 5.41 -7.13 -9.60
C LEU A 81 4.77 -7.75 -8.35
N GLN A 82 3.89 -8.72 -8.56
CA GLN A 82 3.17 -9.39 -7.47
C GLN A 82 4.11 -10.33 -6.71
N HIS A 83 3.86 -10.45 -5.40
CA HIS A 83 4.58 -11.37 -4.49
C HIS A 83 6.10 -11.08 -4.34
N ASP A 84 6.60 -9.96 -4.86
CA ASP A 84 7.99 -9.56 -4.71
C ASP A 84 8.18 -8.64 -3.49
N PHE A 85 8.89 -9.14 -2.48
CA PHE A 85 9.25 -8.41 -1.25
C PHE A 85 10.55 -7.60 -1.37
N THR A 86 11.27 -7.70 -2.49
CA THR A 86 12.52 -6.95 -2.66
C THR A 86 12.23 -5.45 -2.83
N LYS A 87 13.17 -4.63 -2.35
CA LYS A 87 13.11 -3.17 -2.54
C LYS A 87 14.12 -2.68 -3.58
N THR A 88 14.79 -3.59 -4.25
CA THR A 88 15.70 -3.29 -5.35
C THR A 88 14.93 -2.92 -6.60
N VAL A 89 15.50 -2.07 -7.44
CA VAL A 89 14.94 -1.72 -8.75
C VAL A 89 15.70 -2.49 -9.82
N SER A 90 14.98 -3.13 -10.73
CA SER A 90 15.57 -3.91 -11.80
C SER A 90 15.92 -3.04 -13.01
N ALA A 91 16.96 -3.42 -13.76
CA ALA A 91 17.29 -2.78 -15.03
C ALA A 91 16.11 -2.86 -16.01
N GLN A 92 15.40 -4.00 -16.04
CA GLN A 92 14.21 -4.20 -16.85
C GLN A 92 13.09 -3.24 -16.48
N GLY A 93 12.88 -3.01 -15.17
CA GLY A 93 11.89 -2.05 -14.68
C GLY A 93 12.21 -0.62 -15.11
N ILE A 94 13.47 -0.20 -14.99
CA ILE A 94 13.92 1.12 -15.45
C ILE A 94 13.69 1.27 -16.97
N GLN A 95 14.11 0.28 -17.74
CA GLN A 95 13.94 0.27 -19.20
C GLN A 95 12.47 0.37 -19.59
N PHE A 96 11.59 -0.42 -18.95
CA PHE A 96 10.15 -0.38 -19.17
C PHE A 96 9.58 1.02 -18.92
N LEU A 97 9.93 1.63 -17.76
CA LEU A 97 9.44 2.95 -17.39
C LEU A 97 9.91 4.04 -18.37
N LEU A 98 11.19 4.02 -18.75
CA LEU A 98 11.75 4.98 -19.71
C LEU A 98 11.15 4.83 -21.09
N ASN A 99 10.99 3.61 -21.60
CA ASN A 99 10.42 3.37 -22.92
C ASN A 99 8.97 3.86 -22.99
N LYS A 100 8.14 3.46 -22.01
CA LYS A 100 6.73 3.86 -21.94
C LYS A 100 6.56 5.37 -21.78
N ALA A 101 7.38 6.00 -20.94
CA ALA A 101 7.36 7.45 -20.73
C ALA A 101 7.81 8.21 -21.99
N SER A 102 8.86 7.76 -22.65
CA SER A 102 9.39 8.41 -23.87
C SER A 102 8.44 8.28 -25.07
N ALA A 103 7.65 7.21 -25.13
CA ALA A 103 6.61 7.05 -26.15
C ALA A 103 5.47 8.08 -25.96
N LEU A 104 5.13 8.39 -24.70
CA LEU A 104 4.09 9.37 -24.38
C LEU A 104 4.58 10.82 -24.45
N LEU A 105 5.81 11.06 -24.05
CA LEU A 105 6.42 12.38 -23.96
C LEU A 105 7.89 12.28 -24.44
N PRO A 106 8.14 12.42 -25.76
CA PRO A 106 9.49 12.25 -26.34
C PRO A 106 10.57 13.13 -25.70
N ALA A 107 10.21 14.32 -25.20
CA ALA A 107 11.14 15.23 -24.53
C ALA A 107 11.77 14.65 -23.24
N ILE A 108 11.24 13.56 -22.70
CA ILE A 108 11.83 12.85 -21.54
C ILE A 108 13.23 12.31 -21.89
N LYS A 109 13.52 11.99 -23.14
CA LYS A 109 14.82 11.48 -23.57
C LYS A 109 15.99 12.40 -23.27
N GLU A 110 15.73 13.72 -23.17
CA GLU A 110 16.72 14.76 -22.89
C GLU A 110 16.86 15.05 -21.39
N ALA A 111 15.96 14.49 -20.55
CA ALA A 111 15.99 14.69 -19.12
C ALA A 111 17.09 13.85 -18.46
N THR A 112 17.71 14.39 -17.44
CA THR A 112 18.75 13.70 -16.65
C THR A 112 18.10 12.71 -15.69
N PHE A 113 18.62 11.49 -15.62
CA PHE A 113 18.23 10.51 -14.61
C PHE A 113 18.69 10.95 -13.22
N GLU A 114 17.76 11.00 -12.27
CA GLU A 114 18.05 11.41 -10.89
C GLU A 114 18.17 10.20 -9.95
N LYS A 115 17.13 9.38 -9.90
CA LYS A 115 17.09 8.20 -9.01
C LYS A 115 16.00 7.22 -9.39
N ALA A 116 16.13 6.01 -8.84
CA ALA A 116 15.10 4.99 -8.87
C ALA A 116 14.83 4.46 -7.44
N TRP A 117 13.61 4.00 -7.21
CA TRP A 117 13.22 3.36 -5.95
C TRP A 117 12.07 2.39 -6.19
N ALA A 118 11.85 1.51 -5.22
CA ALA A 118 10.70 0.62 -5.20
C ALA A 118 9.94 0.71 -3.88
N GLY A 119 8.63 0.51 -3.95
CA GLY A 119 7.73 0.44 -2.82
C GLY A 119 6.85 -0.80 -2.88
N LEU A 120 6.41 -1.29 -1.73
CA LEU A 120 5.55 -2.47 -1.61
C LEU A 120 4.14 -2.03 -1.23
N ARG A 121 3.17 -2.28 -2.11
CA ARG A 121 1.77 -1.99 -1.85
C ARG A 121 1.11 -3.24 -1.28
N PRO A 122 0.43 -3.16 -0.12
CA PRO A 122 -0.26 -4.30 0.46
C PRO A 122 -1.57 -4.57 -0.28
N GLN A 123 -1.58 -5.55 -1.15
CA GLN A 123 -2.77 -5.99 -1.89
C GLN A 123 -3.43 -7.14 -1.15
N THR A 124 -4.75 -7.11 -1.04
CA THR A 124 -5.60 -8.23 -0.62
C THR A 124 -6.17 -8.94 -1.85
N ASN A 125 -6.61 -10.17 -1.72
CA ASN A 125 -7.16 -10.92 -2.85
C ASN A 125 -8.43 -10.27 -3.44
N ASP A 126 -9.28 -9.72 -2.57
CA ASP A 126 -10.55 -9.09 -2.92
C ASP A 126 -10.44 -7.58 -3.17
N GLY A 127 -9.27 -6.99 -2.94
CA GLY A 127 -9.02 -5.56 -3.13
C GLY A 127 -9.48 -4.66 -1.97
N TRP A 128 -10.12 -5.21 -0.94
CA TRP A 128 -10.59 -4.45 0.22
C TRP A 128 -9.62 -4.53 1.41
N PRO A 129 -9.36 -3.45 2.14
CA PRO A 129 -8.52 -3.51 3.34
C PRO A 129 -9.17 -4.32 4.45
N TYR A 130 -8.36 -4.80 5.38
CA TYR A 130 -8.81 -5.40 6.62
C TYR A 130 -8.77 -4.38 7.73
N LEU A 131 -9.93 -4.05 8.31
CA LEU A 131 -10.09 -3.11 9.41
C LEU A 131 -10.95 -3.74 10.51
N GLY A 132 -10.54 -3.59 11.77
CA GLY A 132 -11.31 -4.03 12.91
C GLY A 132 -10.68 -5.14 13.73
N GLU A 133 -11.45 -5.70 14.65
CA GLU A 133 -11.00 -6.73 15.58
C GLU A 133 -10.89 -8.10 14.88
N HIS A 134 -9.91 -8.90 15.33
CA HIS A 134 -9.76 -10.29 14.90
C HIS A 134 -10.90 -11.14 15.48
N PRO A 135 -11.61 -11.94 14.68
CA PRO A 135 -12.80 -12.64 15.15
C PRO A 135 -12.54 -13.67 16.27
N GLU A 136 -11.35 -14.28 16.29
CA GLU A 136 -11.00 -15.34 17.24
C GLU A 136 -9.98 -14.93 18.29
N ILE A 137 -9.23 -13.86 18.05
CA ILE A 137 -8.15 -13.43 18.95
C ILE A 137 -8.56 -12.11 19.61
N ALA A 138 -9.06 -12.17 20.82
CA ALA A 138 -9.48 -11.01 21.57
C ALA A 138 -8.33 -9.99 21.75
N ASN A 139 -8.65 -8.70 21.67
CA ASN A 139 -7.74 -7.57 21.80
C ASN A 139 -6.75 -7.40 20.61
N LEU A 140 -6.87 -8.20 19.56
CA LEU A 140 -6.09 -8.05 18.34
C LEU A 140 -6.92 -7.32 17.28
N HIS A 141 -6.40 -6.24 16.73
CA HIS A 141 -7.04 -5.45 15.69
C HIS A 141 -6.16 -5.36 14.45
N MET A 142 -6.78 -5.15 13.30
CA MET A 142 -6.09 -5.10 12.00
C MET A 142 -6.39 -3.79 11.29
N ALA A 143 -5.36 -3.22 10.65
CA ALA A 143 -5.46 -2.05 9.80
C ALA A 143 -4.42 -2.14 8.66
N PHE A 144 -4.72 -2.92 7.62
CA PHE A 144 -3.81 -3.10 6.48
C PHE A 144 -4.56 -3.49 5.20
N GLY A 145 -3.84 -3.57 4.08
CA GLY A 145 -4.39 -4.06 2.82
C GLY A 145 -4.98 -2.99 1.90
N HIS A 146 -4.68 -1.71 2.11
CA HIS A 146 -5.24 -0.59 1.34
C HIS A 146 -4.69 -0.46 -0.09
N TYR A 147 -3.72 -1.30 -0.49
CA TYR A 147 -3.08 -1.26 -1.79
C TYR A 147 -2.55 0.14 -2.16
N ARG A 148 -3.16 0.81 -3.14
CA ARG A 148 -2.76 2.14 -3.64
C ARG A 148 -3.37 3.30 -2.86
N ASN A 149 -4.40 3.04 -2.07
CA ASN A 149 -5.24 4.04 -1.43
C ASN A 149 -4.88 4.31 0.04
N GLY A 150 -3.83 3.69 0.58
CA GLY A 150 -3.50 3.77 2.00
C GLY A 150 -3.26 5.19 2.50
N ILE A 151 -2.56 6.03 1.73
CA ILE A 151 -2.34 7.44 2.10
C ILE A 151 -3.64 8.23 2.00
N LEU A 152 -4.39 8.08 0.92
CA LEU A 152 -5.66 8.77 0.70
C LEU A 152 -6.68 8.46 1.80
N LEU A 153 -6.76 7.20 2.20
CA LEU A 153 -7.72 6.72 3.19
C LEU A 153 -7.20 6.78 4.65
N SER A 154 -5.99 7.26 4.88
CA SER A 154 -5.34 7.20 6.21
C SER A 154 -6.16 7.86 7.31
N ALA A 155 -6.70 9.05 7.08
CA ALA A 155 -7.51 9.78 8.06
C ALA A 155 -8.82 9.04 8.39
N ALA A 156 -9.54 8.56 7.38
CA ALA A 156 -10.77 7.79 7.55
C ALA A 156 -10.49 6.46 8.27
N THR A 157 -9.44 5.75 7.87
CA THR A 157 -9.00 4.51 8.53
C THR A 157 -8.66 4.75 9.99
N GLY A 158 -7.88 5.80 10.28
CA GLY A 158 -7.52 6.17 11.65
C GLY A 158 -8.74 6.46 12.53
N LYS A 159 -9.72 7.20 11.99
CA LYS A 159 -10.99 7.48 12.68
C LYS A 159 -11.79 6.22 12.97
N ILE A 160 -11.96 5.36 11.96
CA ILE A 160 -12.69 4.08 12.09
C ILE A 160 -12.03 3.18 13.14
N MET A 161 -10.71 3.06 13.07
CA MET A 161 -9.95 2.23 14.00
C MET A 161 -10.00 2.79 15.43
N ALA A 162 -9.90 4.10 15.60
CA ALA A 162 -10.04 4.73 16.93
C ALA A 162 -11.43 4.48 17.53
N ASP A 163 -12.49 4.61 16.76
CA ASP A 163 -13.85 4.32 17.23
C ASP A 163 -14.02 2.84 17.62
N ALA A 164 -13.49 1.92 16.81
CA ALA A 164 -13.51 0.48 17.09
C ALA A 164 -12.73 0.15 18.38
N LEU A 165 -11.55 0.74 18.56
CA LEU A 165 -10.74 0.55 19.77
C LEU A 165 -11.41 1.09 21.05
N LEU A 166 -12.23 2.12 20.91
CA LEU A 166 -13.02 2.69 22.01
C LEU A 166 -14.36 1.98 22.25
N GLY A 167 -14.63 0.88 21.53
CA GLY A 167 -15.88 0.13 21.63
C GLY A 167 -17.09 0.84 21.00
N LYS A 168 -16.87 1.90 20.24
CA LYS A 168 -17.93 2.56 19.48
C LYS A 168 -18.20 1.75 18.23
N LYS A 169 -19.47 1.46 17.97
CA LYS A 169 -19.85 0.83 16.69
C LYS A 169 -19.59 1.82 15.57
N PRO A 170 -18.76 1.46 14.57
CA PRO A 170 -18.57 2.31 13.40
C PRO A 170 -19.93 2.52 12.71
N ASN A 171 -20.33 3.77 12.57
CA ASN A 171 -21.66 4.12 12.03
C ASN A 171 -21.72 4.08 10.49
N HIS A 172 -21.09 3.05 9.89
CA HIS A 172 -21.02 2.91 8.44
C HIS A 172 -21.40 1.49 8.03
N SER A 173 -22.45 1.37 7.24
CA SER A 173 -22.95 0.09 6.70
C SER A 173 -21.88 -0.69 5.92
N PHE A 174 -20.92 0.00 5.33
CA PHE A 174 -19.81 -0.62 4.60
C PHE A 174 -18.66 -1.14 5.50
N PHE A 175 -18.71 -0.91 6.82
CA PHE A 175 -17.63 -1.36 7.72
C PHE A 175 -17.53 -2.89 7.78
N THR A 176 -18.66 -3.57 7.65
CA THR A 176 -18.70 -5.05 7.59
C THR A 176 -17.88 -5.60 6.43
N SER A 177 -17.87 -4.90 5.28
CA SER A 177 -17.05 -5.27 4.13
C SER A 177 -15.53 -5.16 4.36
N PHE A 178 -15.10 -4.53 5.43
CA PHE A 178 -13.68 -4.42 5.80
C PHE A 178 -13.28 -5.37 6.92
N GLN A 179 -14.23 -6.03 7.57
CA GLN A 179 -13.93 -6.98 8.63
C GLN A 179 -13.31 -8.26 8.09
N LEU A 180 -12.54 -8.94 8.93
CA LEU A 180 -11.89 -10.20 8.57
C LEU A 180 -12.91 -11.31 8.29
N THR A 181 -14.05 -11.29 8.97
CA THR A 181 -15.15 -12.26 8.83
C THR A 181 -15.69 -12.37 7.40
N ARG A 182 -15.59 -11.31 6.57
CA ARG A 182 -16.04 -11.36 5.16
C ARG A 182 -15.40 -12.48 4.33
N VAL A 183 -14.16 -12.88 4.69
CA VAL A 183 -13.43 -13.95 3.99
C VAL A 183 -13.83 -15.32 4.50
N MET A 184 -14.32 -15.40 5.74
CA MET A 184 -14.77 -16.65 6.37
C MET A 184 -16.20 -17.01 5.92
N GLU A 185 -17.00 -16.01 5.53
CA GLU A 185 -18.40 -16.20 5.12
C GLU A 185 -18.56 -16.43 3.61
N GLY A 186 -17.46 -16.47 2.84
CA GLY A 186 -17.51 -16.75 1.40
C GLY A 186 -18.27 -15.71 0.57
N VAL A 187 -18.30 -14.46 1.02
CA VAL A 187 -18.88 -13.35 0.24
C VAL A 187 -17.93 -13.05 -0.91
N HIS A 188 -18.27 -13.56 -2.09
CA HIS A 188 -17.64 -13.32 -3.38
C HIS A 188 -18.21 -12.06 -4.03
#